data_ad9a6c34b7468cd3c17ffd7451c8ac15
#
_entry.id   ad9a6c34b7468cd3c17ffd7451c8ac15
#
_cell.length_a   1.000
_cell.length_b   1.000
_cell.length_c   1.000
_cell.angle_alpha   90.00
_cell.angle_beta   90.00
_cell.angle_gamma   90.00
#
_symmetry.space_group_name_H-M   'P 1'
#
loop_
_entity.id
_entity.type
_entity.pdbx_description
1 polymer ?
#
loop_
_entity_poly.entity_id
_entity_poly.type
_entity_poly.pdbx_seq_one_letter_code
_entity_poly.pdbx_strand_id
1 'polypeptide(L)'
;MVNLTHMRIACSTVKSQLNLLSITATLIAATLSATALGAEVTATILSPRALQEIAQVETEIDRIEAQAIERLAALPGNQIQQIELLGKLMLYDKQLSVNRNEACAFCHTPETGFTGPVSELNRTTASYPGSVRTRFSNRKPQSHAYAPLSPVLHYNPGQHDLVGGNFWDMRATGRRLGNPAAEQAEGPPTNPVEMGLPDIACAVYRASQRPYRALFENIWGQQAFALAWPRDVELVCARPGPPPAGAPMPVQLSPLDRGRASVTFDQMAQSIAGYEASAEVTQFTSKYDAVLSGKSQFTTQEKAGYELFRGKAQCNACHRDGGPGEDPLFTDFTASNIGTPANPRLPYYAEKQPDSLGYVANPAGSSFVDRGVGDFLTEAHLLSQPSPVDQRWVKLAPDNQARIQVPTLRNVDKRPYPSFVKAYMHNGYFTSLKSIVHFYNTRDVLPRCQPHDVGEGTTCWPAPESSENMNKSRVGRLGLSDAEEDAIVSFVQTLTDGFMPAN
;
A
#
# COMPACT_ATOMS: atom_id res chain seq x y z
N MET A 1 -80.65 4.53 -29.47
CA MET A 1 -80.06 4.51 -28.09
C MET A 1 -78.82 3.63 -28.19
N VAL A 2 -77.66 4.24 -28.40
CA VAL A 2 -76.39 3.57 -28.50
C VAL A 2 -75.52 3.99 -27.26
N ASN A 3 -74.97 3.02 -26.61
CA ASN A 3 -74.48 2.96 -25.26
C ASN A 3 -73.15 3.72 -25.12
N LEU A 4 -73.08 4.72 -24.26
CA LEU A 4 -71.92 5.61 -23.95
C LEU A 4 -71.05 5.06 -22.79
N THR A 5 -70.71 3.77 -22.80
CA THR A 5 -69.96 3.17 -21.64
C THR A 5 -68.52 2.72 -21.95
N HIS A 6 -67.95 2.95 -23.16
CA HIS A 6 -66.63 2.45 -23.52
C HIS A 6 -65.57 3.51 -23.69
N MET A 7 -65.80 4.79 -23.30
CA MET A 7 -64.85 5.86 -23.54
C MET A 7 -64.13 6.41 -22.28
N ARG A 8 -64.28 5.79 -21.08
CA ARG A 8 -63.62 6.23 -19.83
C ARG A 8 -62.49 5.39 -19.30
N ILE A 9 -62.20 4.24 -19.92
CA ILE A 9 -61.13 3.34 -19.44
C ILE A 9 -59.78 3.61 -20.13
N ALA A 10 -59.76 4.26 -21.29
CA ALA A 10 -58.49 4.52 -22.04
C ALA A 10 -57.68 5.72 -21.52
N CYS A 11 -58.27 6.61 -20.68
CA CYS A 11 -57.58 7.83 -20.22
C CYS A 11 -56.79 7.65 -18.91
N SER A 12 -57.03 6.59 -18.12
CA SER A 12 -56.32 6.35 -16.87
C SER A 12 -54.99 5.60 -17.05
N THR A 13 -54.91 4.75 -18.06
CA THR A 13 -53.67 3.98 -18.37
C THR A 13 -52.56 4.80 -19.01
N VAL A 14 -52.91 5.84 -19.78
CA VAL A 14 -51.93 6.73 -20.41
C VAL A 14 -51.28 7.66 -19.39
N LYS A 15 -52.01 8.12 -18.35
CA LYS A 15 -51.43 8.95 -17.29
C LYS A 15 -50.49 8.17 -16.34
N SER A 16 -50.75 6.88 -16.10
CA SER A 16 -49.85 6.06 -15.28
C SER A 16 -48.56 5.69 -15.99
N GLN A 17 -48.58 5.50 -17.30
CA GLN A 17 -47.37 5.22 -18.09
C GLN A 17 -46.49 6.47 -18.28
N LEU A 18 -47.07 7.66 -18.40
CA LEU A 18 -46.30 8.91 -18.48
C LEU A 18 -45.62 9.25 -17.14
N ASN A 19 -46.22 8.92 -16.00
CA ASN A 19 -45.55 9.12 -14.70
C ASN A 19 -44.44 8.11 -14.41
N LEU A 20 -44.54 6.87 -14.90
CA LEU A 20 -43.45 5.88 -14.79
C LEU A 20 -42.25 6.25 -15.69
N LEU A 21 -42.51 6.75 -16.90
CA LEU A 21 -41.45 7.20 -17.80
C LEU A 21 -40.73 8.46 -17.29
N SER A 22 -41.42 9.35 -16.60
CA SER A 22 -40.85 10.56 -16.00
C SER A 22 -39.97 10.22 -14.74
N ILE A 23 -40.38 9.23 -13.94
CA ILE A 23 -39.62 8.79 -12.77
C ILE A 23 -38.35 8.01 -13.18
N THR A 24 -38.44 7.16 -14.20
CA THR A 24 -37.29 6.44 -14.73
C THR A 24 -36.29 7.36 -15.44
N ALA A 25 -36.78 8.38 -16.18
CA ALA A 25 -35.89 9.36 -16.81
C ALA A 25 -35.19 10.26 -15.77
N THR A 26 -35.85 10.61 -14.67
CA THR A 26 -35.24 11.41 -13.59
C THR A 26 -34.21 10.60 -12.78
N LEU A 27 -34.44 9.31 -12.55
CA LEU A 27 -33.50 8.41 -11.89
C LEU A 27 -32.27 8.11 -12.77
N ILE A 28 -32.46 7.93 -14.08
CA ILE A 28 -31.37 7.72 -15.04
C ILE A 28 -30.55 9.03 -15.20
N ALA A 29 -31.20 10.19 -15.22
CA ALA A 29 -30.50 11.48 -15.26
C ALA A 29 -29.72 11.76 -13.96
N ALA A 30 -30.24 11.37 -12.79
CA ALA A 30 -29.55 11.52 -11.51
C ALA A 30 -28.33 10.58 -11.39
N THR A 31 -28.43 9.35 -11.89
CA THR A 31 -27.31 8.40 -11.89
C THR A 31 -26.24 8.78 -12.94
N LEU A 32 -26.63 9.29 -14.10
CA LEU A 32 -25.71 9.81 -15.13
C LEU A 32 -25.03 11.11 -14.67
N SER A 33 -25.71 11.97 -13.91
CA SER A 33 -25.10 13.19 -13.37
C SER A 33 -24.12 12.89 -12.25
N ALA A 34 -24.40 11.90 -11.38
CA ALA A 34 -23.46 11.51 -10.32
C ALA A 34 -22.20 10.84 -10.87
N THR A 35 -22.34 10.01 -11.91
CA THR A 35 -21.19 9.41 -12.61
C THR A 35 -20.40 10.42 -13.42
N ALA A 36 -21.06 11.41 -14.02
CA ALA A 36 -20.40 12.48 -14.77
C ALA A 36 -19.64 13.44 -13.83
N LEU A 37 -20.20 13.83 -12.68
CA LEU A 37 -19.48 14.64 -11.70
C LEU A 37 -18.29 13.89 -11.08
N GLY A 38 -18.43 12.60 -10.77
CA GLY A 38 -17.33 11.77 -10.31
C GLY A 38 -16.24 11.62 -11.36
N ALA A 39 -16.59 11.49 -12.63
CA ALA A 39 -15.66 11.43 -13.73
C ALA A 39 -14.94 12.78 -13.98
N GLU A 40 -15.63 13.91 -13.83
CA GLU A 40 -15.01 15.24 -13.96
C GLU A 40 -14.04 15.56 -12.84
N VAL A 41 -14.35 15.21 -11.59
CA VAL A 41 -13.44 15.42 -10.45
C VAL A 41 -12.20 14.51 -10.58
N THR A 42 -12.39 13.26 -10.98
CA THR A 42 -11.28 12.32 -11.23
C THR A 42 -10.41 12.81 -12.40
N ALA A 43 -11.00 13.32 -13.47
CA ALA A 43 -10.28 13.87 -14.63
C ALA A 43 -9.49 15.16 -14.28
N THR A 44 -9.83 15.87 -13.19
CA THR A 44 -9.10 17.05 -12.74
C THR A 44 -7.83 16.69 -11.96
N ILE A 45 -7.80 15.53 -11.29
CA ILE A 45 -6.65 15.07 -10.49
C ILE A 45 -5.73 14.15 -11.29
N LEU A 46 -6.29 13.27 -12.13
CA LEU A 46 -5.54 12.30 -12.92
C LEU A 46 -5.35 12.82 -14.35
N SER A 47 -4.10 12.93 -14.80
CA SER A 47 -3.80 13.28 -16.18
C SER A 47 -4.24 12.18 -17.15
N PRO A 48 -4.49 12.49 -18.45
CA PRO A 48 -4.76 11.47 -19.47
C PRO A 48 -3.69 10.38 -19.54
N ARG A 49 -2.43 10.75 -19.30
CA ARG A 49 -1.31 9.81 -19.24
C ARG A 49 -1.42 8.88 -18.02
N ALA A 50 -1.76 9.41 -16.84
CA ALA A 50 -2.00 8.57 -15.67
C ALA A 50 -3.12 7.56 -15.91
N LEU A 51 -4.23 7.97 -16.52
CA LEU A 51 -5.35 7.09 -16.86
C LEU A 51 -4.94 5.99 -17.84
N GLN A 52 -4.11 6.31 -18.83
CA GLN A 52 -3.58 5.33 -19.78
C GLN A 52 -2.65 4.32 -19.10
N GLU A 53 -1.72 4.77 -18.27
CA GLU A 53 -0.80 3.90 -17.53
C GLU A 53 -1.56 3.03 -16.51
N ILE A 54 -2.59 3.55 -15.83
CA ILE A 54 -3.50 2.79 -14.96
C ILE A 54 -4.17 1.66 -15.75
N ALA A 55 -4.74 1.94 -16.92
CA ALA A 55 -5.39 0.91 -17.73
C ALA A 55 -4.43 -0.20 -18.18
N GLN A 56 -3.16 0.13 -18.43
CA GLN A 56 -2.14 -0.87 -18.73
C GLN A 56 -1.85 -1.77 -17.52
N VAL A 57 -1.71 -1.19 -16.32
CA VAL A 57 -1.52 -1.94 -15.07
C VAL A 57 -2.71 -2.84 -14.78
N GLU A 58 -3.94 -2.33 -14.93
CA GLU A 58 -5.18 -3.12 -14.74
C GLU A 58 -5.27 -4.30 -15.72
N THR A 59 -4.86 -4.10 -16.99
CA THR A 59 -4.79 -5.17 -18.00
C THR A 59 -3.78 -6.25 -17.60
N GLU A 60 -2.62 -5.85 -17.09
CA GLU A 60 -1.60 -6.80 -16.65
C GLU A 60 -2.05 -7.57 -15.40
N ILE A 61 -2.74 -6.93 -14.46
CA ILE A 61 -3.36 -7.58 -13.31
C ILE A 61 -4.34 -8.67 -13.76
N ASP A 62 -5.25 -8.34 -14.70
CA ASP A 62 -6.22 -9.29 -15.25
C ASP A 62 -5.54 -10.49 -15.93
N ARG A 63 -4.44 -10.23 -16.65
CA ARG A 63 -3.65 -11.29 -17.27
C ARG A 63 -3.01 -12.23 -16.25
N ILE A 64 -2.42 -11.68 -15.19
CA ILE A 64 -1.76 -12.46 -14.14
C ILE A 64 -2.81 -13.25 -13.33
N GLU A 65 -3.95 -12.64 -12.98
CA GLU A 65 -5.07 -13.32 -12.31
C GLU A 65 -5.57 -14.50 -13.16
N ALA A 66 -5.82 -14.29 -14.46
CA ALA A 66 -6.26 -15.35 -15.36
C ALA A 66 -5.28 -16.53 -15.40
N GLN A 67 -3.98 -16.26 -15.52
CA GLN A 67 -2.96 -17.30 -15.50
C GLN A 67 -2.88 -18.04 -14.15
N ALA A 68 -3.10 -17.35 -13.04
CA ALA A 68 -3.15 -17.98 -11.73
C ALA A 68 -4.42 -18.85 -11.57
N ILE A 69 -5.56 -18.44 -12.13
CA ILE A 69 -6.82 -19.23 -12.15
C ILE A 69 -6.64 -20.51 -12.96
N GLU A 70 -5.93 -20.48 -14.09
CA GLU A 70 -5.65 -21.69 -14.90
C GLU A 70 -4.91 -22.75 -14.08
N ARG A 71 -4.05 -22.36 -13.14
CA ARG A 71 -3.34 -23.28 -12.23
C ARG A 71 -4.25 -24.03 -11.25
N LEU A 72 -5.49 -23.58 -11.05
CA LEU A 72 -6.48 -24.31 -10.24
C LEU A 72 -6.86 -25.67 -10.84
N ALA A 73 -6.70 -25.86 -12.15
CA ALA A 73 -6.96 -27.12 -12.82
C ALA A 73 -5.91 -28.22 -12.50
N ALA A 74 -4.71 -27.82 -12.05
CA ALA A 74 -3.61 -28.73 -11.71
C ALA A 74 -2.87 -28.19 -10.46
N LEU A 75 -3.48 -28.42 -9.30
CA LEU A 75 -2.94 -27.90 -8.04
C LEU A 75 -1.57 -28.50 -7.71
N PRO A 76 -0.64 -27.73 -7.14
CA PRO A 76 0.60 -28.26 -6.58
C PRO A 76 0.31 -29.28 -5.49
N GLY A 77 1.13 -30.35 -5.42
CA GLY A 77 1.02 -31.37 -4.36
C GLY A 77 1.49 -30.90 -2.98
N ASN A 78 2.24 -29.83 -2.91
CA ASN A 78 2.78 -29.27 -1.68
C ASN A 78 1.85 -28.16 -1.14
N GLN A 79 1.47 -28.26 0.14
CA GLN A 79 0.58 -27.31 0.80
C GLN A 79 1.13 -25.89 0.81
N ILE A 80 2.44 -25.69 0.97
CA ILE A 80 3.08 -24.37 0.92
C ILE A 80 2.81 -23.71 -0.43
N GLN A 81 3.06 -24.44 -1.53
CA GLN A 81 2.79 -23.93 -2.88
C GLN A 81 1.30 -23.68 -3.15
N GLN A 82 0.40 -24.43 -2.49
CA GLN A 82 -1.04 -24.17 -2.56
C GLN A 82 -1.40 -22.84 -1.84
N ILE A 83 -0.79 -22.58 -0.68
CA ILE A 83 -0.95 -21.30 0.03
C ILE A 83 -0.39 -20.14 -0.79
N GLU A 84 0.79 -20.30 -1.40
CA GLU A 84 1.39 -19.31 -2.29
C GLU A 84 0.47 -18.98 -3.49
N LEU A 85 -0.10 -20.02 -4.13
CA LEU A 85 -1.05 -19.84 -5.24
C LEU A 85 -2.31 -19.13 -4.76
N LEU A 86 -2.86 -19.52 -3.61
CA LEU A 86 -4.05 -18.88 -3.03
C LEU A 86 -3.80 -17.40 -2.72
N GLY A 87 -2.66 -17.10 -2.09
CA GLY A 87 -2.27 -15.73 -1.77
C GLY A 87 -2.08 -14.88 -3.03
N LYS A 88 -1.46 -15.44 -4.08
CA LYS A 88 -1.34 -14.79 -5.39
C LYS A 88 -2.71 -14.47 -5.98
N LEU A 89 -3.63 -15.44 -6.02
CA LEU A 89 -4.99 -15.23 -6.52
C LEU A 89 -5.72 -14.11 -5.78
N MET A 90 -5.54 -13.98 -4.46
CA MET A 90 -6.16 -12.91 -3.67
C MET A 90 -5.48 -11.57 -3.89
N LEU A 91 -4.15 -11.51 -3.99
CA LEU A 91 -3.40 -10.28 -4.20
C LEU A 91 -3.75 -9.60 -5.54
N TYR A 92 -4.10 -10.41 -6.56
CA TYR A 92 -4.49 -9.92 -7.88
C TYR A 92 -6.01 -9.80 -8.09
N ASP A 93 -6.84 -10.14 -7.09
CA ASP A 93 -8.29 -10.17 -7.22
C ASP A 93 -8.94 -8.78 -7.00
N LYS A 94 -9.32 -8.11 -8.07
CA LYS A 94 -10.05 -6.83 -8.03
C LYS A 94 -11.45 -6.94 -7.39
N GLN A 95 -12.04 -8.15 -7.38
CA GLN A 95 -13.38 -8.36 -6.83
C GLN A 95 -13.44 -8.17 -5.32
N LEU A 96 -12.30 -8.14 -4.64
CA LEU A 96 -12.21 -7.92 -3.20
C LEU A 96 -12.33 -6.45 -2.79
N SER A 97 -12.41 -5.50 -3.72
CA SER A 97 -12.59 -4.07 -3.41
C SER A 97 -14.04 -3.60 -3.58
N VAL A 98 -14.43 -2.51 -2.93
CA VAL A 98 -15.84 -2.04 -2.87
C VAL A 98 -16.47 -1.89 -4.25
N ASN A 99 -15.77 -1.31 -5.21
CA ASN A 99 -16.23 -1.13 -6.59
C ASN A 99 -15.73 -2.23 -7.54
N ARG A 100 -15.11 -3.30 -7.02
CA ARG A 100 -14.59 -4.44 -7.82
C ARG A 100 -13.58 -4.01 -8.89
N ASN A 101 -12.82 -2.98 -8.63
CA ASN A 101 -11.90 -2.32 -9.57
C ASN A 101 -10.48 -2.18 -9.05
N GLU A 102 -10.18 -2.68 -7.83
CA GLU A 102 -8.86 -2.54 -7.22
C GLU A 102 -8.42 -3.83 -6.53
N ALA A 103 -7.24 -4.30 -6.91
CA ALA A 103 -6.51 -5.39 -6.27
C ALA A 103 -5.30 -4.81 -5.51
N CYS A 104 -4.72 -5.55 -4.57
CA CYS A 104 -3.45 -5.16 -3.94
C CYS A 104 -2.36 -4.90 -4.99
N ALA A 105 -2.33 -5.72 -6.05
CA ALA A 105 -1.41 -5.59 -7.17
C ALA A 105 -1.52 -4.24 -7.90
N PHE A 106 -2.64 -3.50 -7.81
CA PHE A 106 -2.76 -2.17 -8.40
C PHE A 106 -1.70 -1.19 -7.89
N CYS A 107 -1.28 -1.35 -6.63
CA CYS A 107 -0.24 -0.56 -6.00
C CYS A 107 1.09 -1.33 -5.85
N HIS A 108 1.11 -2.65 -6.11
CA HIS A 108 2.23 -3.54 -5.78
C HIS A 108 2.51 -4.56 -6.90
N THR A 109 3.26 -4.15 -7.94
CA THR A 109 3.63 -5.06 -9.05
C THR A 109 5.09 -5.49 -9.01
N PRO A 110 5.41 -6.70 -9.50
CA PRO A 110 6.78 -7.23 -9.50
C PRO A 110 7.76 -6.41 -10.34
N GLU A 111 7.31 -5.77 -11.43
CA GLU A 111 8.15 -4.99 -12.35
C GLU A 111 8.75 -3.74 -11.67
N THR A 112 8.14 -3.29 -10.59
CA THR A 112 8.59 -2.13 -9.82
C THR A 112 9.12 -2.48 -8.43
N GLY A 113 9.33 -3.77 -8.16
CA GLY A 113 9.74 -4.26 -6.84
C GLY A 113 8.59 -4.21 -5.83
N PHE A 114 7.37 -4.54 -6.29
CA PHE A 114 6.16 -4.58 -5.48
C PHE A 114 5.82 -3.25 -4.78
N THR A 115 6.01 -2.15 -5.49
CA THR A 115 5.59 -0.81 -5.10
C THR A 115 4.93 -0.12 -6.29
N GLY A 116 4.58 1.16 -6.19
CA GLY A 116 3.77 1.91 -7.16
C GLY A 116 4.14 1.74 -8.65
N PRO A 117 3.31 1.07 -9.46
CA PRO A 117 3.62 0.71 -10.85
C PRO A 117 3.32 1.79 -11.89
N VAL A 118 2.66 2.89 -11.54
CA VAL A 118 2.26 3.94 -12.48
C VAL A 118 3.25 5.10 -12.43
N SER A 119 4.07 5.24 -13.47
CA SER A 119 5.13 6.25 -13.56
C SER A 119 4.59 7.67 -13.41
N GLU A 120 3.46 7.97 -14.05
CA GLU A 120 2.85 9.28 -14.00
C GLU A 120 2.30 9.61 -12.60
N LEU A 121 1.69 8.65 -11.89
CA LEU A 121 1.28 8.86 -10.49
C LEU A 121 2.48 9.09 -9.58
N ASN A 122 3.54 8.29 -9.73
CA ASN A 122 4.78 8.50 -8.97
C ASN A 122 5.35 9.91 -9.15
N ARG A 123 5.19 10.49 -10.34
CA ARG A 123 5.65 11.84 -10.68
C ARG A 123 4.71 12.94 -10.17
N THR A 124 3.39 12.73 -10.18
CA THR A 124 2.38 13.80 -9.98
C THR A 124 1.70 13.78 -8.63
N THR A 125 1.37 12.60 -8.10
CA THR A 125 0.62 12.43 -6.85
C THR A 125 1.39 11.64 -5.80
N ALA A 126 2.38 10.85 -6.20
CA ALA A 126 3.16 9.93 -5.38
C ALA A 126 2.32 8.86 -4.63
N SER A 127 1.07 9.13 -4.28
CA SER A 127 0.09 8.17 -3.77
C SER A 127 -0.90 7.74 -4.86
N TYR A 128 -1.63 6.67 -4.59
CA TYR A 128 -2.50 6.01 -5.54
C TYR A 128 -3.96 6.23 -5.16
N PRO A 129 -4.88 6.37 -6.14
CA PRO A 129 -6.30 6.43 -5.85
C PRO A 129 -6.82 5.06 -5.41
N GLY A 130 -7.67 5.02 -4.41
CA GLY A 130 -8.34 3.80 -3.95
C GLY A 130 -9.44 3.32 -4.89
N SER A 131 -10.18 2.29 -4.48
CA SER A 131 -11.35 1.78 -5.21
C SER A 131 -12.40 2.87 -5.45
N VAL A 132 -12.55 3.81 -4.52
CA VAL A 132 -13.20 5.11 -4.75
C VAL A 132 -12.15 6.06 -5.31
N ARG A 133 -12.11 6.21 -6.64
CA ARG A 133 -11.01 6.85 -7.39
C ARG A 133 -10.74 8.33 -7.03
N THR A 134 -11.56 8.94 -6.19
CA THR A 134 -11.37 10.30 -5.68
C THR A 134 -10.69 10.35 -4.31
N ARG A 135 -10.37 9.21 -3.69
CA ARG A 135 -9.74 9.11 -2.39
C ARG A 135 -8.29 8.66 -2.52
N PHE A 136 -7.36 9.40 -1.92
CA PHE A 136 -5.93 9.10 -1.98
C PHE A 136 -5.35 8.84 -0.59
N SER A 137 -4.37 7.93 -0.51
CA SER A 137 -3.63 7.70 0.73
C SER A 137 -2.67 8.85 1.03
N ASN A 138 -2.35 9.04 2.32
CA ASN A 138 -1.33 9.99 2.78
C ASN A 138 0.11 9.52 2.55
N ARG A 139 0.31 8.27 2.14
CA ARG A 139 1.62 7.65 1.92
C ARG A 139 1.66 6.92 0.60
N LYS A 140 2.86 6.83 0.02
CA LYS A 140 3.07 5.99 -1.15
C LYS A 140 3.05 4.50 -0.78
N PRO A 141 2.73 3.59 -1.72
CA PRO A 141 2.81 2.15 -1.50
C PRO A 141 4.22 1.71 -1.07
N GLN A 142 4.31 1.02 0.07
CA GLN A 142 5.55 0.37 0.53
C GLN A 142 5.79 -0.92 -0.28
N SER A 143 7.03 -1.38 -0.43
CA SER A 143 7.30 -2.65 -1.11
C SER A 143 6.78 -3.82 -0.27
N HIS A 144 6.12 -4.79 -0.93
CA HIS A 144 5.79 -6.09 -0.34
C HIS A 144 6.97 -7.08 -0.40
N ALA A 145 7.94 -6.86 -1.31
CA ALA A 145 9.11 -7.71 -1.37
C ALA A 145 9.88 -7.66 -0.05
N TYR A 146 10.20 -8.85 0.46
CA TYR A 146 10.90 -9.03 1.74
C TYR A 146 10.11 -8.61 3.00
N ALA A 147 8.87 -8.11 2.88
CA ALA A 147 8.03 -7.70 4.00
C ALA A 147 7.75 -8.84 5.01
N PRO A 148 7.54 -10.11 4.60
CA PRO A 148 7.36 -11.22 5.53
C PRO A 148 8.56 -11.56 6.40
N LEU A 149 9.75 -11.04 6.07
CA LEU A 149 10.97 -11.24 6.86
C LEU A 149 11.11 -10.21 7.99
N SER A 150 10.20 -9.24 8.09
CA SER A 150 10.12 -8.34 9.23
C SER A 150 9.76 -9.12 10.50
N PRO A 151 10.51 -8.96 11.62
CA PRO A 151 10.17 -9.64 12.86
C PRO A 151 8.88 -9.10 13.46
N VAL A 152 8.23 -9.90 14.31
CA VAL A 152 7.13 -9.42 15.15
C VAL A 152 7.61 -8.22 15.96
N LEU A 153 6.83 -7.14 15.94
CA LEU A 153 7.21 -5.88 16.60
C LEU A 153 7.49 -6.09 18.08
N HIS A 154 8.66 -5.66 18.50
CA HIS A 154 9.12 -5.74 19.87
C HIS A 154 10.02 -4.56 20.24
N TYR A 155 10.11 -4.25 21.52
CA TYR A 155 11.12 -3.31 22.03
C TYR A 155 12.43 -4.02 22.28
N ASN A 156 13.51 -3.53 21.67
CA ASN A 156 14.87 -4.01 21.89
C ASN A 156 15.58 -3.13 22.93
N PRO A 157 15.78 -3.60 24.16
CA PRO A 157 16.40 -2.79 25.23
C PRO A 157 17.90 -2.47 24.95
N GLY A 158 18.58 -3.30 24.17
CA GLY A 158 19.98 -3.07 23.79
C GLY A 158 20.16 -1.93 22.80
N GLN A 159 19.17 -1.67 21.97
CA GLN A 159 19.14 -0.58 20.99
C GLN A 159 18.32 0.63 21.49
N HIS A 160 17.55 0.46 22.57
CA HIS A 160 16.56 1.42 23.05
C HIS A 160 15.54 1.80 21.95
N ASP A 161 15.11 0.84 21.14
CA ASP A 161 14.29 1.09 19.98
C ASP A 161 13.24 -0.01 19.76
N LEU A 162 12.21 0.30 18.97
CA LEU A 162 11.26 -0.66 18.43
C LEU A 162 11.84 -1.27 17.17
N VAL A 163 11.66 -2.59 16.99
CA VAL A 163 12.16 -3.37 15.85
C VAL A 163 11.06 -4.26 15.31
N GLY A 164 10.85 -4.26 14.00
CA GLY A 164 9.89 -5.12 13.33
C GLY A 164 8.59 -4.43 12.94
N GLY A 165 7.53 -5.22 12.75
CA GLY A 165 6.28 -4.73 12.22
C GLY A 165 6.33 -4.36 10.73
N ASN A 166 5.17 -4.07 10.16
CA ASN A 166 5.02 -3.58 8.78
C ASN A 166 4.18 -2.30 8.76
N PHE A 167 3.99 -1.71 7.60
CA PHE A 167 3.66 -0.32 7.33
C PHE A 167 4.77 0.66 7.72
N TRP A 168 4.74 1.85 7.15
CA TRP A 168 5.69 2.91 7.43
C TRP A 168 5.75 3.34 8.90
N ASP A 169 4.69 3.07 9.67
CA ASP A 169 4.54 3.37 11.09
C ASP A 169 4.57 2.12 12.00
N MET A 170 4.92 0.95 11.47
CA MET A 170 5.07 -0.31 12.21
C MET A 170 3.78 -0.85 12.88
N ARG A 171 2.59 -0.27 12.56
CA ARG A 171 1.32 -0.63 13.23
C ARG A 171 0.84 -2.06 12.96
N ALA A 172 1.23 -2.68 11.83
CA ALA A 172 1.04 -4.11 11.62
C ALA A 172 2.10 -4.87 12.41
N THR A 173 1.78 -5.14 13.66
CA THR A 173 2.76 -5.61 14.66
C THR A 173 3.18 -7.06 14.51
N GLY A 174 2.34 -7.89 13.91
CA GLY A 174 2.51 -9.34 13.87
C GLY A 174 2.20 -10.05 15.18
N ARG A 175 1.80 -9.35 16.22
CA ARG A 175 1.63 -9.95 17.56
C ARG A 175 0.41 -10.85 17.67
N ARG A 176 -0.61 -10.62 16.89
CA ARG A 176 -1.84 -11.44 16.87
C ARG A 176 -1.70 -12.65 15.97
N LEU A 177 -1.17 -12.47 14.74
CA LEU A 177 -1.06 -13.52 13.74
C LEU A 177 0.33 -14.19 13.69
N GLY A 178 1.30 -13.72 14.48
CA GLY A 178 2.68 -14.19 14.43
C GLY A 178 3.45 -13.73 13.19
N ASN A 179 2.84 -12.90 12.33
CA ASN A 179 3.39 -12.45 11.06
C ASN A 179 2.96 -10.99 10.76
N PRO A 180 3.89 -10.02 10.73
CA PRO A 180 3.57 -8.63 10.41
C PRO A 180 3.01 -8.42 8.99
N ALA A 181 3.42 -9.22 8.00
CA ALA A 181 2.89 -9.12 6.64
C ALA A 181 1.43 -9.57 6.57
N ALA A 182 1.05 -10.62 7.31
CA ALA A 182 -0.35 -11.02 7.41
C ALA A 182 -1.21 -9.93 8.09
N GLU A 183 -0.76 -9.36 9.21
CA GLU A 183 -1.49 -8.24 9.84
C GLU A 183 -1.55 -7.01 8.93
N GLN A 184 -0.53 -6.76 8.10
CA GLN A 184 -0.56 -5.69 7.11
C GLN A 184 -1.65 -5.94 6.05
N ALA A 185 -1.76 -7.17 5.53
CA ALA A 185 -2.72 -7.53 4.50
C ALA A 185 -4.20 -7.38 4.95
N GLU A 186 -4.47 -7.29 6.25
CA GLU A 186 -5.81 -7.01 6.79
C GLU A 186 -6.23 -5.53 6.66
N GLY A 187 -5.28 -4.61 6.52
CA GLY A 187 -5.57 -3.18 6.48
C GLY A 187 -6.31 -2.72 5.22
N PRO A 188 -5.75 -2.95 4.01
CA PRO A 188 -6.27 -2.43 2.74
C PRO A 188 -7.73 -2.75 2.44
N PRO A 189 -8.28 -3.96 2.71
CA PRO A 189 -9.65 -4.29 2.34
C PRO A 189 -10.70 -3.34 2.88
N THR A 190 -10.55 -2.87 4.11
CA THR A 190 -11.49 -1.94 4.75
C THR A 190 -10.99 -0.49 4.83
N ASN A 191 -9.79 -0.20 4.34
CA ASN A 191 -9.28 1.16 4.30
C ASN A 191 -10.06 1.99 3.26
N PRO A 192 -10.71 3.10 3.66
CA PRO A 192 -11.55 3.90 2.77
C PRO A 192 -10.82 4.53 1.59
N VAL A 193 -9.50 4.75 1.71
CA VAL A 193 -8.65 5.33 0.67
C VAL A 193 -7.89 4.27 -0.14
N GLU A 194 -8.19 2.98 0.11
CA GLU A 194 -7.65 1.83 -0.61
C GLU A 194 -8.84 0.99 -1.16
N MET A 195 -9.05 -0.25 -0.71
CA MET A 195 -10.09 -1.13 -1.24
C MET A 195 -11.52 -0.78 -0.78
N GLY A 196 -11.68 -0.07 0.33
CA GLY A 196 -12.86 0.67 0.73
C GLY A 196 -14.10 -0.14 1.13
N LEU A 197 -13.97 -1.43 1.47
CA LEU A 197 -15.11 -2.23 1.96
C LEU A 197 -15.60 -1.71 3.32
N PRO A 198 -16.92 -1.75 3.59
CA PRO A 198 -17.45 -1.25 4.86
C PRO A 198 -17.25 -2.21 6.04
N ASP A 199 -16.92 -3.48 5.80
CA ASP A 199 -16.85 -4.55 6.78
C ASP A 199 -15.91 -5.65 6.28
N ILE A 200 -15.10 -6.26 7.16
CA ILE A 200 -14.26 -7.42 6.83
C ILE A 200 -15.09 -8.61 6.31
N ALA A 201 -16.32 -8.76 6.81
CA ALA A 201 -17.24 -9.79 6.33
C ALA A 201 -17.52 -9.67 4.82
N CYS A 202 -17.43 -8.47 4.25
CA CYS A 202 -17.56 -8.26 2.82
C CYS A 202 -16.40 -8.87 2.03
N ALA A 203 -15.16 -8.80 2.54
CA ALA A 203 -14.02 -9.47 1.91
C ALA A 203 -14.24 -10.99 1.90
N VAL A 204 -14.66 -11.56 3.04
CA VAL A 204 -14.95 -13.00 3.18
C VAL A 204 -16.10 -13.42 2.27
N TYR A 205 -17.20 -12.64 2.23
CA TYR A 205 -18.31 -12.90 1.34
C TYR A 205 -17.87 -12.95 -0.12
N ARG A 206 -17.12 -11.95 -0.57
CA ARG A 206 -16.61 -11.88 -1.94
C ARG A 206 -15.66 -13.01 -2.27
N ALA A 207 -14.72 -13.34 -1.38
CA ALA A 207 -13.81 -14.46 -1.54
C ALA A 207 -14.56 -15.79 -1.68
N SER A 208 -15.69 -15.97 -0.96
CA SER A 208 -16.55 -17.16 -1.06
C SER A 208 -17.19 -17.36 -2.44
N GLN A 209 -17.24 -16.31 -3.27
CA GLN A 209 -17.81 -16.33 -4.61
C GLN A 209 -16.76 -16.52 -5.71
N ARG A 210 -15.47 -16.67 -5.32
CA ARG A 210 -14.36 -16.69 -6.28
C ARG A 210 -13.99 -18.11 -6.71
N PRO A 211 -13.38 -18.28 -7.90
CA PRO A 211 -12.94 -19.58 -8.42
C PRO A 211 -12.00 -20.34 -7.46
N TYR A 212 -11.24 -19.63 -6.64
CA TYR A 212 -10.30 -20.23 -5.68
C TYR A 212 -10.96 -20.69 -4.37
N ARG A 213 -12.28 -20.60 -4.21
CA ARG A 213 -12.99 -21.04 -3.01
C ARG A 213 -12.64 -22.47 -2.62
N ALA A 214 -12.67 -23.41 -3.57
CA ALA A 214 -12.37 -24.81 -3.29
C ALA A 214 -10.93 -25.01 -2.81
N LEU A 215 -9.96 -24.27 -3.35
CA LEU A 215 -8.58 -24.29 -2.88
C LEU A 215 -8.48 -23.73 -1.45
N PHE A 216 -9.19 -22.64 -1.15
CA PHE A 216 -9.23 -22.08 0.19
C PHE A 216 -9.79 -23.07 1.21
N GLU A 217 -10.94 -23.69 0.90
CA GLU A 217 -11.57 -24.71 1.76
C GLU A 217 -10.69 -25.95 1.93
N ASN A 218 -9.90 -26.32 0.93
CA ASN A 218 -8.92 -27.41 1.03
C ASN A 218 -7.78 -27.09 2.01
N ILE A 219 -7.30 -25.84 2.04
CA ILE A 219 -6.19 -25.42 2.90
C ILE A 219 -6.66 -25.14 4.33
N TRP A 220 -7.75 -24.40 4.48
CA TRP A 220 -8.20 -23.82 5.74
C TRP A 220 -9.42 -24.52 6.35
N GLY A 221 -10.01 -25.44 5.63
CA GLY A 221 -11.16 -26.23 6.08
C GLY A 221 -12.50 -25.77 5.49
N GLN A 222 -13.39 -26.73 5.31
CA GLN A 222 -14.72 -26.56 4.69
C GLN A 222 -15.64 -25.57 5.44
N GLN A 223 -15.34 -25.26 6.69
CA GLN A 223 -16.13 -24.34 7.52
C GLN A 223 -15.80 -22.87 7.27
N ALA A 224 -14.74 -22.57 6.52
CA ALA A 224 -14.27 -21.20 6.29
C ALA A 224 -15.39 -20.29 5.70
N PHE A 225 -16.15 -20.80 4.76
CA PHE A 225 -17.24 -20.06 4.10
C PHE A 225 -18.64 -20.56 4.49
N ALA A 226 -18.77 -21.39 5.53
CA ALA A 226 -20.05 -21.90 6.05
C ALA A 226 -20.72 -20.85 6.96
N LEU A 227 -21.11 -19.69 6.39
CA LEU A 227 -21.75 -18.56 7.07
C LEU A 227 -23.17 -18.38 6.53
N ALA A 228 -24.11 -18.04 7.44
CA ALA A 228 -25.46 -17.64 7.07
C ALA A 228 -25.48 -16.15 6.68
N TRP A 229 -25.34 -15.88 5.40
CA TRP A 229 -25.31 -14.51 4.88
C TRP A 229 -26.69 -13.84 4.88
N PRO A 230 -26.80 -12.55 5.28
CA PRO A 230 -28.00 -11.76 5.08
C PRO A 230 -28.35 -11.65 3.60
N ARG A 231 -29.66 -11.53 3.28
CA ARG A 231 -30.12 -11.42 1.88
C ARG A 231 -29.61 -10.19 1.14
N ASP A 232 -29.30 -9.14 1.88
CA ASP A 232 -28.82 -7.85 1.39
C ASP A 232 -27.30 -7.68 1.46
N VAL A 233 -26.54 -8.75 1.76
CA VAL A 233 -25.08 -8.69 1.96
C VAL A 233 -24.35 -8.01 0.78
N GLU A 234 -24.71 -8.33 -0.47
CA GLU A 234 -24.09 -7.72 -1.64
C GLU A 234 -24.38 -6.22 -1.71
N LEU A 235 -25.61 -5.80 -1.41
CA LEU A 235 -25.99 -4.39 -1.38
C LEU A 235 -25.23 -3.62 -0.29
N VAL A 236 -25.03 -4.23 0.88
CA VAL A 236 -24.22 -3.67 1.97
C VAL A 236 -22.77 -3.54 1.54
N CYS A 237 -22.18 -4.60 0.96
CA CYS A 237 -20.80 -4.65 0.54
C CYS A 237 -20.45 -3.78 -0.68
N ALA A 238 -21.47 -3.28 -1.40
CA ALA A 238 -21.29 -2.31 -2.48
C ALA A 238 -21.26 -0.85 -2.01
N ARG A 239 -21.43 -0.59 -0.71
CA ARG A 239 -21.36 0.76 -0.14
C ARG A 239 -19.97 1.04 0.38
N PRO A 240 -19.29 2.11 -0.06
CA PRO A 240 -17.97 2.44 0.45
C PRO A 240 -17.94 2.70 1.95
N GLY A 241 -16.94 2.14 2.63
CA GLY A 241 -16.64 2.45 4.03
C GLY A 241 -15.94 3.81 4.21
N PRO A 242 -15.68 4.17 5.46
CA PRO A 242 -16.05 3.47 6.69
C PRO A 242 -17.52 3.72 7.06
N PRO A 243 -18.15 2.87 7.85
CA PRO A 243 -19.43 3.21 8.47
C PRO A 243 -19.26 4.37 9.44
N PRO A 244 -20.35 5.13 9.74
CA PRO A 244 -20.30 6.18 10.75
C PRO A 244 -19.79 5.66 12.11
N ALA A 245 -19.03 6.48 12.81
CA ALA A 245 -18.50 6.11 14.12
C ALA A 245 -19.63 5.70 15.08
N GLY A 246 -19.47 4.55 15.76
CA GLY A 246 -20.46 4.00 16.68
C GLY A 246 -21.66 3.31 16.02
N ALA A 247 -21.71 3.25 14.67
CA ALA A 247 -22.74 2.49 13.99
C ALA A 247 -22.53 0.97 14.19
N PRO A 248 -23.63 0.17 14.17
CA PRO A 248 -23.50 -1.29 14.13
C PRO A 248 -22.68 -1.75 12.91
N MET A 249 -22.04 -2.93 13.04
CA MET A 249 -21.35 -3.53 11.90
C MET A 249 -22.28 -3.65 10.71
N PRO A 250 -21.86 -3.21 9.51
CA PRO A 250 -22.75 -3.12 8.34
C PRO A 250 -23.38 -4.46 7.95
N VAL A 251 -22.60 -5.54 7.94
CA VAL A 251 -23.14 -6.89 7.65
C VAL A 251 -23.65 -7.51 8.94
N GLN A 252 -24.95 -7.73 9.04
CA GLN A 252 -25.61 -8.28 10.24
C GLN A 252 -25.43 -9.80 10.27
N LEU A 253 -24.49 -10.26 11.07
CA LEU A 253 -24.17 -11.69 11.27
C LEU A 253 -24.48 -12.11 12.71
N SER A 254 -24.80 -13.39 12.92
CA SER A 254 -24.81 -13.98 14.24
C SER A 254 -23.42 -13.86 14.90
N PRO A 255 -23.31 -13.85 16.24
CA PRO A 255 -22.00 -13.86 16.91
C PRO A 255 -21.07 -14.99 16.45
N LEU A 256 -21.63 -16.18 16.16
CA LEU A 256 -20.91 -17.33 15.66
C LEU A 256 -20.37 -17.07 14.24
N ASP A 257 -21.21 -16.56 13.35
CA ASP A 257 -20.80 -16.29 11.96
C ASP A 257 -19.84 -15.09 11.90
N ARG A 258 -19.99 -14.10 12.80
CA ARG A 258 -19.04 -12.99 12.91
C ARG A 258 -17.65 -13.51 13.33
N GLY A 259 -17.58 -14.42 14.31
CA GLY A 259 -16.34 -15.06 14.71
C GLY A 259 -15.70 -15.86 13.55
N ARG A 260 -16.52 -16.61 12.79
CA ARG A 260 -16.04 -17.34 11.60
C ARG A 260 -15.51 -16.37 10.55
N ALA A 261 -16.23 -15.31 10.25
CA ALA A 261 -15.79 -14.29 9.29
C ALA A 261 -14.43 -13.70 9.68
N SER A 262 -14.21 -13.40 10.97
CA SER A 262 -12.92 -12.93 11.46
C SER A 262 -11.80 -13.94 11.24
N VAL A 263 -12.00 -15.20 11.61
CA VAL A 263 -11.01 -16.27 11.41
C VAL A 263 -10.71 -16.48 9.91
N THR A 264 -11.74 -16.46 9.07
CA THR A 264 -11.55 -16.61 7.61
C THR A 264 -10.79 -15.41 7.05
N PHE A 265 -11.04 -14.21 7.53
CA PHE A 265 -10.30 -13.02 7.13
C PHE A 265 -8.82 -13.08 7.52
N ASP A 266 -8.52 -13.58 8.74
CA ASP A 266 -7.14 -13.86 9.17
C ASP A 266 -6.45 -14.88 8.23
N GLN A 267 -7.16 -15.93 7.81
CA GLN A 267 -6.66 -16.95 6.89
C GLN A 267 -6.42 -16.39 5.48
N MET A 268 -7.25 -15.46 5.01
CA MET A 268 -7.01 -14.71 3.77
C MET A 268 -5.69 -13.93 3.85
N ALA A 269 -5.50 -13.19 4.92
CA ALA A 269 -4.29 -12.40 5.18
C ALA A 269 -3.03 -13.27 5.28
N GLN A 270 -3.11 -14.41 5.98
CA GLN A 270 -2.01 -15.38 6.06
C GLN A 270 -1.67 -15.98 4.69
N SER A 271 -2.67 -16.21 3.83
CA SER A 271 -2.44 -16.69 2.47
C SER A 271 -1.71 -15.65 1.62
N ILE A 272 -2.10 -14.37 1.70
CA ILE A 272 -1.41 -13.27 1.01
C ILE A 272 0.04 -13.18 1.47
N ALA A 273 0.29 -13.19 2.78
CA ALA A 273 1.65 -13.19 3.34
C ALA A 273 2.46 -14.43 2.90
N GLY A 274 1.80 -15.59 2.72
CA GLY A 274 2.43 -16.79 2.16
C GLY A 274 2.93 -16.58 0.74
N TYR A 275 2.15 -15.93 -0.11
CA TYR A 275 2.62 -15.54 -1.46
C TYR A 275 3.75 -14.52 -1.40
N GLU A 276 3.66 -13.50 -0.55
CA GLU A 276 4.72 -12.50 -0.38
C GLU A 276 6.05 -13.13 0.09
N ALA A 277 6.00 -14.21 0.86
CA ALA A 277 7.17 -14.98 1.29
C ALA A 277 7.73 -15.91 0.20
N SER A 278 6.98 -16.16 -0.88
CA SER A 278 7.39 -17.08 -1.94
C SER A 278 8.64 -16.59 -2.70
N ALA A 279 9.31 -17.53 -3.37
CA ALA A 279 10.45 -17.21 -4.23
C ALA A 279 10.08 -16.33 -5.44
N GLU A 280 8.80 -16.12 -5.74
CA GLU A 280 8.34 -15.18 -6.77
C GLU A 280 8.46 -13.72 -6.30
N VAL A 281 8.32 -13.47 -5.00
CA VAL A 281 8.32 -12.11 -4.40
C VAL A 281 9.62 -11.83 -3.65
N THR A 282 10.09 -12.77 -2.84
CA THR A 282 11.28 -12.69 -1.99
C THR A 282 12.40 -13.57 -2.59
N GLN A 283 13.14 -13.01 -3.57
CA GLN A 283 13.91 -13.81 -4.52
C GLN A 283 15.37 -14.05 -4.14
N PHE A 284 16.08 -13.08 -3.55
CA PHE A 284 17.53 -13.10 -3.32
C PHE A 284 18.33 -13.43 -4.59
N THR A 285 18.00 -12.79 -5.71
CA THR A 285 18.60 -13.02 -7.03
C THR A 285 19.26 -11.78 -7.63
N SER A 286 19.65 -10.83 -6.79
CA SER A 286 20.29 -9.59 -7.24
C SER A 286 21.78 -9.80 -7.62
N LYS A 287 22.38 -8.80 -8.28
CA LYS A 287 23.82 -8.80 -8.52
C LYS A 287 24.61 -8.90 -7.23
N TYR A 288 24.15 -8.26 -6.16
CA TYR A 288 24.77 -8.36 -4.83
C TYR A 288 24.82 -9.83 -4.36
N ASP A 289 23.72 -10.59 -4.47
CA ASP A 289 23.66 -12.00 -4.10
C ASP A 289 24.59 -12.86 -4.97
N ALA A 290 24.68 -12.55 -6.26
CA ALA A 290 25.62 -13.21 -7.17
C ALA A 290 27.07 -12.94 -6.80
N VAL A 291 27.41 -11.75 -6.33
CA VAL A 291 28.75 -11.41 -5.82
C VAL A 291 29.05 -12.16 -4.52
N LEU A 292 28.11 -12.19 -3.57
CA LEU A 292 28.27 -12.94 -2.32
C LEU A 292 28.49 -14.44 -2.56
N SER A 293 27.80 -15.01 -3.56
CA SER A 293 27.95 -16.43 -3.94
C SER A 293 29.13 -16.70 -4.88
N GLY A 294 29.96 -15.70 -5.20
CA GLY A 294 31.13 -15.84 -6.08
C GLY A 294 30.80 -16.03 -7.56
N LYS A 295 29.55 -15.82 -7.96
CA LYS A 295 29.08 -15.96 -9.36
C LYS A 295 29.21 -14.68 -10.19
N SER A 296 29.55 -13.55 -9.57
CA SER A 296 29.76 -12.27 -10.22
C SER A 296 30.76 -11.43 -9.44
N GLN A 297 31.08 -10.25 -9.97
CA GLN A 297 31.94 -9.26 -9.33
C GLN A 297 31.31 -7.87 -9.45
N PHE A 298 31.56 -7.03 -8.47
CA PHE A 298 31.27 -5.60 -8.61
C PHE A 298 32.19 -4.95 -9.64
N THR A 299 31.67 -3.99 -10.38
CA THR A 299 32.51 -3.02 -11.09
C THR A 299 33.30 -2.18 -10.10
N THR A 300 34.30 -1.46 -10.58
CA THR A 300 35.08 -0.55 -9.73
C THR A 300 34.20 0.48 -9.02
N GLN A 301 33.21 1.03 -9.73
CA GLN A 301 32.29 2.03 -9.18
C GLN A 301 31.34 1.42 -8.14
N GLU A 302 30.74 0.26 -8.43
CA GLU A 302 29.86 -0.45 -7.48
C GLU A 302 30.63 -0.84 -6.20
N LYS A 303 31.89 -1.30 -6.34
CA LYS A 303 32.72 -1.64 -5.19
C LYS A 303 33.05 -0.40 -4.34
N ALA A 304 33.43 0.70 -4.97
CA ALA A 304 33.63 1.97 -4.27
C ALA A 304 32.35 2.43 -3.55
N GLY A 305 31.18 2.29 -4.21
CA GLY A 305 29.90 2.58 -3.60
C GLY A 305 29.60 1.72 -2.39
N TYR A 306 29.89 0.42 -2.44
CA TYR A 306 29.72 -0.48 -1.30
C TYR A 306 30.62 -0.11 -0.11
N GLU A 307 31.88 0.23 -0.39
CA GLU A 307 32.83 0.67 0.65
C GLU A 307 32.35 1.99 1.30
N LEU A 308 31.83 2.94 0.51
CA LEU A 308 31.25 4.18 1.01
C LEU A 308 29.96 3.92 1.83
N PHE A 309 29.09 3.03 1.35
CA PHE A 309 27.85 2.65 2.02
C PHE A 309 28.11 2.11 3.44
N ARG A 310 29.15 1.28 3.62
CA ARG A 310 29.56 0.74 4.92
C ARG A 310 30.41 1.70 5.73
N GLY A 311 31.18 2.54 5.09
CA GLY A 311 32.16 3.41 5.69
C GLY A 311 31.68 4.84 5.86
N LYS A 312 32.19 5.77 5.03
CA LYS A 312 32.00 7.22 5.14
C LYS A 312 30.54 7.65 5.16
N ALA A 313 29.67 7.02 4.36
CA ALA A 313 28.26 7.36 4.28
C ALA A 313 27.41 6.73 5.39
N GLN A 314 27.90 5.73 6.12
CA GLN A 314 27.25 5.05 7.25
C GLN A 314 25.82 4.51 6.95
N CYS A 315 25.49 4.24 5.69
CA CYS A 315 24.15 3.77 5.30
C CYS A 315 23.80 2.44 5.97
N ASN A 316 24.79 1.54 6.13
CA ASN A 316 24.62 0.25 6.77
C ASN A 316 24.34 0.32 8.29
N ALA A 317 24.37 1.49 8.88
CA ALA A 317 23.99 1.66 10.29
C ALA A 317 22.48 1.44 10.51
N CYS A 318 21.65 1.64 9.46
CA CYS A 318 20.22 1.39 9.42
C CYS A 318 19.88 0.35 8.33
N HIS A 319 20.51 0.45 7.15
CA HIS A 319 20.31 -0.47 6.03
C HIS A 319 21.35 -1.61 6.06
N ARG A 320 21.22 -2.50 7.05
CA ARG A 320 22.18 -3.57 7.30
C ARG A 320 22.25 -4.55 6.14
N ASP A 321 23.45 -4.83 5.68
CA ASP A 321 23.77 -5.77 4.61
C ASP A 321 23.95 -7.23 5.11
N GLY A 322 23.48 -7.51 6.34
CA GLY A 322 23.59 -8.80 6.99
C GLY A 322 24.98 -9.06 7.61
N GLY A 323 25.05 -10.07 8.46
CA GLY A 323 26.26 -10.64 9.05
C GLY A 323 26.48 -12.06 8.56
N PRO A 324 27.50 -12.76 9.06
CA PRO A 324 27.69 -14.17 8.74
C PRO A 324 26.46 -15.01 9.12
N GLY A 325 25.80 -15.59 8.12
CA GLY A 325 24.59 -16.41 8.29
C GLY A 325 23.27 -15.62 8.38
N GLU A 326 23.30 -14.31 8.17
CA GLU A 326 22.12 -13.45 8.09
C GLU A 326 21.82 -13.10 6.63
N ASP A 327 20.55 -13.06 6.27
CA ASP A 327 20.13 -12.60 4.95
C ASP A 327 20.38 -11.08 4.80
N PRO A 328 20.93 -10.64 3.66
CA PRO A 328 21.22 -9.22 3.42
C PRO A 328 19.93 -8.46 3.07
N LEU A 329 19.16 -8.07 4.06
CA LEU A 329 17.87 -7.41 3.89
C LEU A 329 17.98 -5.90 3.65
N PHE A 330 19.13 -5.29 3.92
CA PHE A 330 19.33 -3.85 3.79
C PHE A 330 18.30 -3.02 4.57
N THR A 331 17.97 -3.50 5.75
CA THR A 331 17.16 -2.84 6.79
C THR A 331 17.52 -3.44 8.14
N ASP A 332 17.35 -2.67 9.20
CA ASP A 332 17.39 -3.15 10.59
C ASP A 332 16.00 -3.21 11.21
N PHE A 333 14.97 -2.93 10.41
CA PHE A 333 13.56 -2.86 10.83
C PHE A 333 13.28 -1.90 12.00
N THR A 334 14.17 -0.96 12.27
CA THR A 334 13.92 0.15 13.20
C THR A 334 13.18 1.29 12.50
N ALA A 335 13.02 2.42 13.18
CA ALA A 335 12.47 3.63 12.58
C ALA A 335 13.39 4.84 12.78
N SER A 336 13.34 5.79 11.84
CA SER A 336 14.13 7.02 11.92
C SER A 336 13.39 8.19 11.27
N ASN A 337 13.50 9.39 11.88
CA ASN A 337 13.12 10.62 11.18
C ASN A 337 14.35 11.19 10.48
N ILE A 338 14.38 11.08 9.17
CA ILE A 338 15.46 11.62 8.33
C ILE A 338 15.23 13.05 7.87
N GLY A 339 14.16 13.71 8.35
CA GLY A 339 13.81 15.09 8.01
C GLY A 339 13.29 15.27 6.59
N THR A 340 12.58 14.27 6.04
CA THR A 340 11.93 14.36 4.72
C THR A 340 10.98 15.56 4.69
N PRO A 341 11.03 16.44 3.67
CA PRO A 341 10.06 17.51 3.51
C PRO A 341 8.64 16.97 3.25
N ALA A 342 7.61 17.77 3.60
CA ALA A 342 6.25 17.47 3.17
C ALA A 342 6.18 17.45 1.63
N ASN A 343 5.41 16.51 1.08
CA ASN A 343 5.27 16.41 -0.37
C ASN A 343 4.00 17.11 -0.87
N PRO A 344 4.07 18.32 -1.42
CA PRO A 344 2.90 19.08 -1.85
C PRO A 344 2.14 18.45 -3.02
N ARG A 345 2.69 17.40 -3.64
CA ARG A 345 2.05 16.64 -4.72
C ARG A 345 1.01 15.65 -4.21
N LEU A 346 1.00 15.30 -2.91
CA LEU A 346 0.01 14.40 -2.34
C LEU A 346 -1.37 15.04 -2.36
N PRO A 347 -2.37 14.47 -3.04
CA PRO A 347 -3.74 14.97 -3.03
C PRO A 347 -4.33 15.02 -1.62
N TYR A 348 -3.87 14.14 -0.73
CA TYR A 348 -4.31 14.03 0.65
C TYR A 348 -4.34 15.37 1.41
N TYR A 349 -3.38 16.28 1.16
CA TYR A 349 -3.36 17.60 1.79
C TYR A 349 -4.52 18.51 1.36
N ALA A 350 -5.18 18.20 0.24
CA ALA A 350 -6.35 18.95 -0.24
C ALA A 350 -7.69 18.29 0.19
N GLU A 351 -7.68 17.04 0.68
CA GLU A 351 -8.89 16.26 0.97
C GLU A 351 -9.52 16.58 2.34
N LYS A 352 -9.65 17.88 2.65
CA LYS A 352 -10.25 18.39 3.88
C LYS A 352 -11.78 18.42 3.84
N GLN A 353 -12.38 18.48 2.66
CA GLN A 353 -13.82 18.54 2.49
C GLN A 353 -14.38 17.13 2.26
N PRO A 354 -15.66 16.88 2.64
CA PRO A 354 -16.32 15.63 2.31
C PRO A 354 -16.33 15.39 0.80
N ASP A 355 -16.06 14.15 0.40
CA ASP A 355 -16.28 13.71 -0.98
C ASP A 355 -17.79 13.60 -1.30
N SER A 356 -18.12 13.19 -2.53
CA SER A 356 -19.52 13.00 -2.96
C SER A 356 -20.29 11.95 -2.15
N LEU A 357 -19.61 11.13 -1.37
CA LEU A 357 -20.15 10.10 -0.49
C LEU A 357 -20.15 10.51 0.99
N GLY A 358 -19.71 11.73 1.30
CA GLY A 358 -19.68 12.29 2.66
C GLY A 358 -18.44 11.90 3.49
N TYR A 359 -17.43 11.25 2.89
CA TYR A 359 -16.19 10.88 3.58
C TYR A 359 -15.15 12.00 3.50
N VAL A 360 -14.50 12.30 4.63
CA VAL A 360 -13.37 13.24 4.72
C VAL A 360 -12.10 12.45 4.96
N ALA A 361 -11.20 12.39 3.97
CA ALA A 361 -9.97 11.65 4.09
C ALA A 361 -8.97 12.32 5.06
N ASN A 362 -8.87 13.65 4.99
CA ASN A 362 -7.92 14.41 5.81
C ASN A 362 -8.57 15.64 6.47
N PRO A 363 -9.14 15.52 7.66
CA PRO A 363 -9.73 16.67 8.36
C PRO A 363 -8.75 17.81 8.66
N ALA A 364 -7.44 17.49 8.80
CA ALA A 364 -6.40 18.48 9.03
C ALA A 364 -6.02 19.27 7.76
N GLY A 365 -6.30 18.73 6.58
CA GLY A 365 -5.95 19.37 5.31
C GLY A 365 -4.44 19.65 5.20
N SER A 366 -4.07 20.84 4.76
CA SER A 366 -2.68 21.27 4.59
C SER A 366 -1.87 21.39 5.91
N SER A 367 -2.54 21.32 7.07
CA SER A 367 -1.85 21.29 8.37
C SER A 367 -1.53 19.86 8.87
N PHE A 368 -1.86 18.86 8.09
CA PHE A 368 -1.47 17.47 8.40
C PHE A 368 0.05 17.33 8.45
N VAL A 369 0.52 16.61 9.47
CA VAL A 369 1.93 16.21 9.63
C VAL A 369 1.96 14.72 9.90
N ASP A 370 2.70 13.95 9.10
CA ASP A 370 2.87 12.52 9.35
C ASP A 370 3.80 12.29 10.53
N ARG A 371 3.25 11.82 11.63
CA ARG A 371 3.98 11.53 12.87
C ARG A 371 4.47 10.08 12.97
N GLY A 372 4.21 9.27 11.95
CA GLY A 372 4.73 7.92 11.81
C GLY A 372 4.49 7.04 13.03
N VAL A 373 5.56 6.43 13.55
CA VAL A 373 5.51 5.53 14.71
C VAL A 373 4.97 6.24 15.97
N GLY A 374 5.22 7.53 16.11
CA GLY A 374 4.71 8.30 17.24
C GLY A 374 3.18 8.31 17.35
N ASP A 375 2.48 8.47 16.22
CA ASP A 375 1.02 8.42 16.19
C ASP A 375 0.51 7.00 16.49
N PHE A 376 1.17 5.97 15.96
CA PHE A 376 0.82 4.58 16.28
C PHE A 376 0.92 4.30 17.80
N LEU A 377 1.89 4.87 18.49
CA LEU A 377 2.12 4.67 19.92
C LEU A 377 1.22 5.51 20.81
N THR A 378 0.30 6.32 20.29
CA THR A 378 -0.66 7.05 21.13
C THR A 378 -1.62 6.07 21.82
N GLU A 379 -2.05 6.43 23.05
CA GLU A 379 -2.97 5.60 23.82
C GLU A 379 -4.26 5.28 23.04
N ALA A 380 -4.85 6.28 22.39
CA ALA A 380 -6.07 6.12 21.62
C ALA A 380 -5.88 5.11 20.48
N HIS A 381 -4.75 5.16 19.80
CA HIS A 381 -4.45 4.25 18.69
C HIS A 381 -4.15 2.83 19.18
N LEU A 382 -3.31 2.68 20.21
CA LEU A 382 -2.99 1.38 20.81
C LEU A 382 -4.22 0.66 21.36
N LEU A 383 -5.14 1.39 21.99
CA LEU A 383 -6.40 0.84 22.49
C LEU A 383 -7.37 0.42 21.38
N SER A 384 -7.26 1.01 20.19
CA SER A 384 -8.10 0.67 19.02
C SER A 384 -7.59 -0.53 18.22
N GLN A 385 -6.35 -1.00 18.46
CA GLN A 385 -5.78 -2.10 17.69
C GLN A 385 -6.42 -3.45 18.06
N PRO A 386 -6.70 -4.30 17.07
CA PRO A 386 -7.17 -5.67 17.32
C PRO A 386 -6.08 -6.58 17.90
N SER A 387 -4.82 -6.20 17.74
CA SER A 387 -3.65 -6.94 18.22
C SER A 387 -3.30 -6.55 19.67
N PRO A 388 -2.91 -7.50 20.54
CA PRO A 388 -2.47 -7.19 21.88
C PRO A 388 -1.14 -6.44 21.85
N VAL A 389 -1.20 -5.12 21.91
CA VAL A 389 -0.02 -4.25 22.01
C VAL A 389 0.27 -3.97 23.47
N ASP A 390 1.54 -3.88 23.80
CA ASP A 390 1.95 -3.49 25.16
C ASP A 390 1.64 -2.00 25.39
N GLN A 391 0.62 -1.73 26.18
CA GLN A 391 0.20 -0.36 26.49
C GLN A 391 1.31 0.49 27.14
N ARG A 392 2.36 -0.14 27.72
CA ARG A 392 3.54 0.59 28.20
C ARG A 392 4.28 1.31 27.09
N TRP A 393 4.07 0.92 25.83
CA TRP A 393 4.68 1.58 24.67
C TRP A 393 4.19 3.02 24.45
N VAL A 394 3.05 3.41 25.01
CA VAL A 394 2.62 4.82 25.01
C VAL A 394 3.72 5.76 25.50
N LYS A 395 4.52 5.31 26.47
CA LYS A 395 5.65 6.11 26.99
C LYS A 395 6.77 6.32 25.97
N LEU A 396 6.81 5.52 24.91
CA LEU A 396 7.77 5.65 23.81
C LEU A 396 7.31 6.63 22.73
N ALA A 397 6.03 7.05 22.74
CA ALA A 397 5.46 7.92 21.72
C ALA A 397 6.24 9.23 21.53
N PRO A 398 6.67 9.97 22.57
CA PRO A 398 7.44 11.21 22.38
C PRO A 398 8.75 11.02 21.64
N ASP A 399 9.48 9.93 21.94
CA ASP A 399 10.77 9.62 21.33
C ASP A 399 10.64 9.04 19.91
N ASN A 400 9.43 8.70 19.49
CA ASN A 400 9.12 8.13 18.19
C ASN A 400 8.30 9.05 17.28
N GLN A 401 8.04 10.30 17.67
CA GLN A 401 7.33 11.26 16.82
C GLN A 401 8.08 11.48 15.51
N ALA A 402 7.35 11.39 14.40
CA ALA A 402 7.83 11.54 13.02
C ALA A 402 8.88 10.50 12.58
N ARG A 403 9.09 9.43 13.34
CA ARG A 403 9.95 8.33 12.91
C ARG A 403 9.18 7.41 11.98
N ILE A 404 9.84 7.03 10.89
CA ILE A 404 9.31 6.19 9.81
C ILE A 404 10.18 4.93 9.73
N GLN A 405 9.57 3.77 9.56
CA GLN A 405 10.28 2.50 9.44
C GLN A 405 11.37 2.57 8.38
N VAL A 406 12.54 2.03 8.68
CA VAL A 406 13.65 1.86 7.75
C VAL A 406 13.29 0.76 6.74
N PRO A 407 12.99 1.10 5.47
CA PRO A 407 12.61 0.09 4.49
C PRO A 407 13.81 -0.72 4.02
N THR A 408 13.57 -1.94 3.52
CA THR A 408 14.57 -2.65 2.73
C THR A 408 14.99 -1.82 1.51
N LEU A 409 16.27 -1.90 1.12
CA LEU A 409 16.75 -1.35 -0.14
C LEU A 409 16.72 -2.38 -1.28
N ARG A 410 16.32 -3.62 -1.00
CA ARG A 410 16.17 -4.61 -2.07
C ARG A 410 15.10 -4.16 -3.05
N ASN A 411 15.37 -4.32 -4.33
CA ASN A 411 14.51 -3.85 -5.43
C ASN A 411 14.24 -2.33 -5.46
N VAL A 412 15.00 -1.52 -4.69
CA VAL A 412 14.75 -0.08 -4.60
C VAL A 412 14.85 0.63 -5.95
N ASP A 413 15.71 0.15 -6.87
CA ASP A 413 15.82 0.67 -8.25
C ASP A 413 15.07 -0.17 -9.30
N LYS A 414 14.37 -1.26 -8.91
CA LYS A 414 13.67 -2.09 -9.89
C LYS A 414 12.59 -1.30 -10.61
N ARG A 415 12.66 -1.29 -11.94
CA ARG A 415 11.74 -0.55 -12.82
C ARG A 415 11.57 -1.27 -14.15
N PRO A 416 10.40 -1.16 -14.81
CA PRO A 416 10.11 -1.88 -16.05
C PRO A 416 10.91 -1.33 -17.26
N TYR A 417 11.32 -0.06 -17.21
CA TYR A 417 12.12 0.59 -18.28
C TYR A 417 12.92 1.77 -17.68
N PRO A 418 14.03 2.20 -18.33
CA PRO A 418 14.94 3.20 -17.75
C PRO A 418 14.32 4.56 -17.41
N SER A 419 13.34 5.02 -18.21
CA SER A 419 12.67 6.32 -17.99
C SER A 419 11.49 6.26 -17.00
N PHE A 420 11.24 5.09 -16.40
CA PHE A 420 10.19 4.95 -15.40
C PHE A 420 10.51 5.78 -14.15
N VAL A 421 9.59 6.63 -13.73
CA VAL A 421 9.73 7.41 -12.51
C VAL A 421 9.25 6.58 -11.32
N LYS A 422 10.12 6.42 -10.32
CA LYS A 422 9.75 5.86 -9.01
C LYS A 422 9.60 6.99 -7.99
N ALA A 423 8.64 6.84 -7.08
CA ALA A 423 8.52 7.67 -5.90
C ALA A 423 9.25 7.00 -4.72
N TYR A 424 9.95 7.79 -3.92
CA TYR A 424 10.74 7.32 -2.77
C TYR A 424 10.34 8.05 -1.49
N MET A 425 10.74 7.53 -0.35
CA MET A 425 10.30 7.86 1.00
C MET A 425 8.83 7.49 1.24
N HIS A 426 8.37 7.62 2.48
CA HIS A 426 6.99 7.30 2.85
C HIS A 426 5.94 8.17 2.11
N ASN A 427 6.28 9.42 1.86
CA ASN A 427 5.42 10.40 1.19
C ASN A 427 5.73 10.61 -0.29
N GLY A 428 6.68 9.86 -0.87
CA GLY A 428 7.03 9.95 -2.28
C GLY A 428 7.69 11.25 -2.70
N TYR A 429 8.32 11.98 -1.79
CA TYR A 429 8.93 13.28 -2.07
C TYR A 429 10.01 13.23 -3.17
N PHE A 430 10.90 12.23 -3.11
CA PHE A 430 11.97 12.06 -4.10
C PHE A 430 11.55 11.18 -5.27
N THR A 431 12.16 11.44 -6.44
CA THR A 431 11.94 10.67 -7.66
C THR A 431 13.22 10.07 -8.26
N SER A 432 14.36 10.26 -7.60
CA SER A 432 15.63 9.63 -8.00
C SER A 432 16.46 9.22 -6.78
N LEU A 433 17.26 8.15 -6.92
CA LEU A 433 18.18 7.72 -5.88
C LEU A 433 19.31 8.74 -5.65
N LYS A 434 19.76 9.40 -6.72
CA LYS A 434 20.80 10.45 -6.61
C LYS A 434 20.34 11.59 -5.70
N SER A 435 19.10 12.06 -5.87
CA SER A 435 18.56 13.14 -5.03
C SER A 435 18.44 12.72 -3.56
N ILE A 436 18.16 11.45 -3.28
CA ILE A 436 18.12 10.92 -1.91
C ILE A 436 19.52 10.94 -1.28
N VAL A 437 20.50 10.40 -1.98
CA VAL A 437 21.90 10.38 -1.48
C VAL A 437 22.40 11.81 -1.29
N HIS A 438 22.08 12.71 -2.21
CA HIS A 438 22.42 14.13 -2.10
C HIS A 438 21.73 14.80 -0.90
N PHE A 439 20.45 14.49 -0.65
CA PHE A 439 19.75 14.96 0.54
C PHE A 439 20.42 14.45 1.83
N TYR A 440 20.78 13.18 1.90
CA TYR A 440 21.50 12.64 3.05
C TYR A 440 22.87 13.29 3.24
N ASN A 441 23.53 13.67 2.15
CA ASN A 441 24.82 14.34 2.18
C ASN A 441 24.71 15.81 2.60
N THR A 442 23.65 16.54 2.21
CA THR A 442 23.62 18.00 2.23
C THR A 442 22.46 18.65 2.97
N ARG A 443 21.50 17.87 3.49
CA ARG A 443 20.29 18.39 4.19
C ARG A 443 20.58 19.48 5.24
N ASP A 444 21.67 19.29 6.00
CA ASP A 444 22.08 20.20 7.09
C ASP A 444 23.30 21.06 6.71
N VAL A 445 23.71 21.04 5.43
CA VAL A 445 24.79 21.86 4.85
C VAL A 445 24.21 22.99 4.03
N LEU A 446 23.25 22.70 3.15
CA LEU A 446 22.56 23.68 2.35
C LEU A 446 21.54 24.48 3.20
N PRO A 447 21.30 25.76 2.88
CA PRO A 447 20.32 26.57 3.59
C PRO A 447 18.89 26.05 3.38
N ARG A 448 17.95 26.54 4.18
CA ARG A 448 16.51 26.29 3.95
C ARG A 448 16.02 27.13 2.78
N CYS A 449 15.29 26.49 1.86
CA CYS A 449 14.61 27.18 0.76
C CYS A 449 13.65 28.23 1.31
N GLN A 450 13.67 29.43 0.71
CA GLN A 450 12.65 30.44 0.91
C GLN A 450 11.48 30.17 -0.04
N PRO A 451 10.28 30.72 0.23
CA PRO A 451 9.17 30.65 -0.71
C PRO A 451 9.60 31.13 -2.11
N HIS A 452 9.28 30.33 -3.13
CA HIS A 452 9.63 30.60 -4.55
C HIS A 452 11.10 30.36 -4.95
N ASP A 453 11.94 29.80 -4.09
CA ASP A 453 13.29 29.36 -4.49
C ASP A 453 13.18 28.24 -5.55
N VAL A 454 13.95 28.41 -6.62
CA VAL A 454 14.03 27.42 -7.72
C VAL A 454 15.21 26.47 -7.57
N GLY A 455 15.95 26.60 -6.49
CA GLY A 455 17.20 25.85 -6.24
C GLY A 455 17.03 24.61 -5.35
N GLU A 456 15.81 24.14 -5.16
CA GLU A 456 15.55 22.94 -4.36
C GLU A 456 16.38 21.75 -4.83
N GLY A 457 17.04 21.10 -3.88
CA GLY A 457 17.94 19.97 -4.17
C GLY A 457 19.29 20.35 -4.76
N THR A 458 19.57 21.63 -4.93
CA THR A 458 20.85 22.12 -5.50
C THR A 458 21.49 23.21 -4.60
N THR A 459 20.74 24.22 -4.25
CA THR A 459 21.22 25.36 -3.44
C THR A 459 20.52 25.46 -2.09
N CYS A 460 19.40 24.77 -1.90
CA CYS A 460 18.64 24.75 -0.66
C CYS A 460 17.81 23.47 -0.53
N TRP A 461 17.37 23.18 0.70
CA TRP A 461 16.37 22.15 0.99
C TRP A 461 15.15 22.76 1.69
N PRO A 462 13.92 22.35 1.37
CA PRO A 462 12.73 22.76 2.12
C PRO A 462 12.84 22.36 3.60
N ALA A 463 12.01 22.97 4.43
CA ALA A 463 11.90 22.54 5.82
C ALA A 463 11.45 21.06 5.90
N PRO A 464 11.91 20.29 6.88
CA PRO A 464 11.37 18.97 7.14
C PRO A 464 9.88 19.07 7.48
N GLU A 465 9.08 18.06 7.11
CA GLU A 465 7.67 17.99 7.54
C GLU A 465 7.55 18.02 9.06
N SER A 466 8.44 17.30 9.76
CA SER A 466 8.62 17.40 11.20
C SER A 466 10.10 17.40 11.56
N SER A 467 10.48 18.29 12.47
CA SER A 467 11.85 18.32 13.02
C SER A 467 11.97 17.52 14.32
N GLU A 468 10.88 16.94 14.83
CA GLU A 468 10.89 16.13 16.05
C GLU A 468 11.72 14.85 15.84
N ASN A 469 12.59 14.53 16.79
CA ASN A 469 13.47 13.34 16.75
C ASN A 469 14.29 13.18 15.47
N MET A 470 14.57 14.29 14.76
CA MET A 470 15.27 14.23 13.49
C MET A 470 16.72 13.73 13.66
N ASN A 471 17.10 12.71 12.89
CA ASN A 471 18.44 12.15 12.86
C ASN A 471 19.43 13.14 12.24
N LYS A 472 20.26 13.74 13.07
CA LYS A 472 21.33 14.69 12.67
C LYS A 472 22.72 14.09 12.77
N SER A 473 22.87 12.92 13.35
CA SER A 473 24.17 12.28 13.58
C SER A 473 24.65 11.46 12.38
N ARG A 474 23.71 10.88 11.61
CA ARG A 474 24.02 9.95 10.49
C ARG A 474 23.51 10.42 9.13
N VAL A 475 22.73 11.48 9.11
CA VAL A 475 22.11 12.03 7.89
C VAL A 475 22.18 13.55 7.92
N GLY A 476 22.43 14.15 6.76
CA GLY A 476 22.40 15.60 6.57
C GLY A 476 23.77 16.25 6.36
N ARG A 477 24.86 15.56 6.68
CA ARG A 477 26.23 16.09 6.53
C ARG A 477 27.24 14.96 6.38
N LEU A 478 27.28 14.29 5.24
CA LEU A 478 28.18 13.13 5.04
C LEU A 478 29.56 13.53 4.48
N GLY A 479 29.65 14.69 3.84
CA GLY A 479 30.87 15.19 3.23
C GLY A 479 31.29 14.40 1.97
N LEU A 480 30.32 13.86 1.25
CA LEU A 480 30.55 13.12 0.00
C LEU A 480 30.77 14.10 -1.16
N SER A 481 31.66 13.75 -2.07
CA SER A 481 31.75 14.37 -3.39
C SER A 481 30.61 13.84 -4.30
N ASP A 482 30.36 14.52 -5.40
CA ASP A 482 29.35 14.10 -6.38
C ASP A 482 29.63 12.70 -6.96
N ALA A 483 30.92 12.39 -7.23
CA ALA A 483 31.36 11.06 -7.68
C ALA A 483 31.15 9.96 -6.62
N GLU A 484 31.33 10.29 -5.33
CA GLU A 484 31.04 9.35 -4.23
C GLU A 484 29.53 9.10 -4.09
N GLU A 485 28.69 10.12 -4.28
CA GLU A 485 27.24 9.94 -4.33
C GLU A 485 26.83 9.03 -5.50
N ASP A 486 27.41 9.22 -6.68
CA ASP A 486 27.15 8.36 -7.86
C ASP A 486 27.61 6.91 -7.65
N ALA A 487 28.71 6.70 -6.95
CA ALA A 487 29.18 5.38 -6.61
C ALA A 487 28.20 4.66 -5.66
N ILE A 488 27.67 5.36 -4.64
CA ILE A 488 26.66 4.80 -3.74
C ILE A 488 25.39 4.42 -4.52
N VAL A 489 24.93 5.27 -5.43
CA VAL A 489 23.78 4.97 -6.30
C VAL A 489 24.04 3.71 -7.12
N SER A 490 25.23 3.61 -7.76
CA SER A 490 25.62 2.43 -8.54
C SER A 490 25.62 1.15 -7.71
N PHE A 491 26.07 1.21 -6.46
CA PHE A 491 25.99 0.07 -5.55
C PHE A 491 24.53 -0.30 -5.22
N VAL A 492 23.72 0.66 -4.83
CA VAL A 492 22.30 0.39 -4.45
C VAL A 492 21.50 -0.19 -5.61
N GLN A 493 21.84 0.12 -6.86
CA GLN A 493 21.25 -0.49 -8.05
C GLN A 493 21.54 -1.99 -8.16
N THR A 494 22.65 -2.47 -7.60
CA THR A 494 22.98 -3.91 -7.58
C THR A 494 22.04 -4.76 -6.72
N LEU A 495 21.15 -4.15 -5.94
CA LEU A 495 20.19 -4.82 -5.04
C LEU A 495 18.90 -5.22 -5.74
N THR A 496 18.82 -5.07 -7.07
CA THR A 496 17.65 -5.42 -7.89
C THR A 496 17.65 -6.91 -8.24
N ASP A 497 16.58 -7.61 -7.87
CA ASP A 497 16.40 -9.03 -8.18
C ASP A 497 16.19 -9.31 -9.67
N GLY A 498 16.53 -10.56 -10.07
CA GLY A 498 16.47 -11.02 -11.45
C GLY A 498 17.78 -10.80 -12.22
N PHE A 499 18.91 -10.62 -11.53
CA PHE A 499 20.21 -10.51 -12.16
C PHE A 499 20.63 -11.86 -12.76
N MET A 500 21.06 -11.83 -14.02
CA MET A 500 21.60 -12.99 -14.73
C MET A 500 23.11 -12.79 -14.89
N PRO A 501 23.97 -13.57 -14.20
CA PRO A 501 25.39 -13.55 -14.44
C PRO A 501 25.70 -13.83 -15.92
N ALA A 502 26.66 -13.13 -16.50
CA ALA A 502 27.17 -13.52 -17.83
C ALA A 502 27.82 -14.91 -17.72
N ASN A 503 27.46 -15.81 -18.65
CA ASN A 503 28.05 -17.13 -18.75
C ASN A 503 29.54 -17.06 -19.11
#